data_5f8d84de5287c0812951b9320dfd79fe
#
_entry.id   5f8d84de5287c0812951b9320dfd79fe
#
_cell.length_a   1.000
_cell.length_b   1.000
_cell.length_c   1.000
_cell.angle_alpha   90.00
_cell.angle_beta   90.00
_cell.angle_gamma   90.00
#
_symmetry.space_group_name_H-M   'P 1'
#
loop_
_entity.id
_entity.type
_entity.pdbx_description
1 polymer ?
#
loop_
_entity_poly.entity_id
_entity_poly.type
_entity_poly.pdbx_seq_one_letter_code
_entity_poly.pdbx_strand_id
1 'polypeptide(L)'
;MKTALNLLSGVFIFTLVVFVSCNNKKVEGPYFGNGFHNGWADQNSIVIWIRLTQNPEGNADGKEFLIPDSEEYQKLKDGTKTDENNRLQIPEGSTIDDMIGACPGTSGEVKLTYYPEANAGNRTETEWIAVDANRNFTTQWKLNDLIPGNKYIVELEARKDENSGITDKIEGSFRTAPSVKIISDIEFCIVTCHDYIRKDTTTGHKIYKAMSNLSPDFYVHTGDVEYYDKPAPYALTEELMRFKWDRLFALPLQRKFWTQTTSYFMKDDHDALCNDAWPGMKYGTVPWERGIEIFEKEQFPYHEKFFKTIRWGKDLQIWITEGRNFRSHNDMPDGPDKTIFGKEQKEWLFRTLKESDATFKVIINANPILGPDRSKKNDNYANVGFKYEGDEIREFLNQFDNVYLCNGDRHWQYVTHFEGTNLWEFSCGAGSDVHAEGWPPDDLRPEHRFLRVKGGFLKGLVTRKNGEAELTFQHFDVDGNVVHQEIFVRLVKE
;
A
#
# COMPACT_ATOMS: atom_id res chain seq x y z
N MET A 1 85.54 -18.42 46.70
CA MET A 1 84.71 -19.35 45.94
C MET A 1 83.75 -18.49 45.08
N LYS A 2 83.82 -18.69 43.79
CA LYS A 2 83.33 -17.73 42.76
C LYS A 2 81.84 -17.81 42.57
N THR A 3 81.12 -16.67 42.70
CA THR A 3 79.72 -16.45 42.33
C THR A 3 79.66 -15.95 40.90
N ALA A 4 78.95 -16.66 40.04
CA ALA A 4 78.69 -16.27 38.66
C ALA A 4 77.45 -15.40 38.59
N LEU A 5 77.58 -14.25 37.97
CA LEU A 5 76.50 -13.30 37.70
C LEU A 5 75.96 -13.53 36.27
N ASN A 6 74.73 -13.99 36.15
CA ASN A 6 74.02 -14.11 34.87
C ASN A 6 73.32 -12.80 34.55
N LEU A 7 73.68 -12.09 33.49
CA LEU A 7 72.98 -10.99 32.87
C LEU A 7 71.91 -11.57 31.92
N LEU A 8 70.63 -11.34 32.24
CA LEU A 8 69.49 -11.52 31.26
C LEU A 8 69.32 -10.21 30.48
N SER A 9 69.63 -10.27 29.19
CA SER A 9 69.25 -9.20 28.23
C SER A 9 67.81 -9.36 27.80
N GLY A 10 66.93 -8.49 28.28
CA GLY A 10 65.60 -8.40 27.83
C GLY A 10 65.50 -7.64 26.49
N VAL A 11 65.09 -8.31 25.43
CA VAL A 11 64.74 -7.68 24.16
C VAL A 11 63.29 -7.19 24.24
N PHE A 12 63.04 -5.88 24.28
CA PHE A 12 61.76 -5.26 24.15
C PHE A 12 61.40 -5.16 22.66
N ILE A 13 60.48 -6.01 22.19
CA ILE A 13 59.86 -5.87 20.87
C ILE A 13 58.75 -4.84 20.98
N PHE A 14 58.98 -3.65 20.44
CA PHE A 14 57.94 -2.63 20.27
C PHE A 14 57.08 -3.03 19.06
N THR A 15 55.88 -3.59 19.32
CA THR A 15 54.88 -3.84 18.27
C THR A 15 54.21 -2.50 17.94
N LEU A 16 54.56 -1.91 16.80
CA LEU A 16 53.87 -0.72 16.27
C LEU A 16 52.49 -1.13 15.76
N VAL A 17 51.47 -0.88 16.55
CA VAL A 17 50.07 -1.04 16.10
C VAL A 17 49.73 0.17 15.22
N VAL A 18 49.79 -0.01 13.92
CA VAL A 18 49.30 0.97 12.96
C VAL A 18 47.77 0.90 12.98
N PHE A 19 47.12 1.84 13.63
CA PHE A 19 45.71 2.09 13.47
C PHE A 19 45.47 2.61 12.04
N VAL A 20 45.11 1.75 11.13
CA VAL A 20 44.51 2.16 9.86
C VAL A 20 43.12 2.70 10.19
N SER A 21 43.02 4.00 10.37
CA SER A 21 41.75 4.69 10.39
C SER A 21 41.15 4.54 8.98
N CYS A 22 40.24 3.58 8.80
CA CYS A 22 39.35 3.60 7.66
C CYS A 22 38.47 4.84 7.79
N ASN A 23 38.88 5.94 7.18
CA ASN A 23 37.98 7.03 6.86
C ASN A 23 36.95 6.47 5.86
N ASN A 24 35.89 5.86 6.36
CA ASN A 24 34.69 5.64 5.57
C ASN A 24 34.13 7.06 5.26
N LYS A 25 34.54 7.64 4.15
CA LYS A 25 33.83 8.77 3.59
C LYS A 25 32.42 8.27 3.44
N LYS A 26 31.49 8.85 4.21
CA LYS A 26 30.04 8.63 4.03
C LYS A 26 29.79 8.95 2.56
N VAL A 27 29.36 7.97 1.79
CA VAL A 27 28.99 8.19 0.40
C VAL A 27 27.85 9.21 0.45
N GLU A 28 28.02 10.35 -0.21
CA GLU A 28 26.91 11.30 -0.33
C GLU A 28 25.92 10.71 -1.32
N GLY A 29 24.61 10.66 -0.95
CA GLY A 29 23.54 10.14 -1.82
C GLY A 29 23.56 10.66 -3.26
N PRO A 30 22.58 10.29 -4.07
CA PRO A 30 21.24 9.83 -3.72
C PRO A 30 21.18 8.36 -3.26
N TYR A 31 20.11 8.07 -2.46
CA TYR A 31 19.82 6.74 -1.92
C TYR A 31 18.39 6.30 -2.28
N PHE A 32 18.12 5.00 -2.11
CA PHE A 32 16.77 4.42 -2.17
C PHE A 32 16.13 4.30 -0.77
N GLY A 33 16.13 5.38 0.02
CA GLY A 33 15.61 5.37 1.40
C GLY A 33 14.13 5.03 1.52
N ASN A 34 13.34 5.23 0.45
CA ASN A 34 11.95 4.81 0.33
C ASN A 34 11.76 3.46 -0.40
N GLY A 35 12.87 2.81 -0.79
CA GLY A 35 12.79 1.60 -1.61
C GLY A 35 12.28 1.88 -3.02
N PHE A 36 11.56 0.92 -3.60
CA PHE A 36 10.77 1.07 -4.81
C PHE A 36 9.44 0.35 -4.67
N HIS A 37 8.45 0.77 -5.44
CA HIS A 37 7.15 0.10 -5.52
C HIS A 37 7.00 -0.50 -6.92
N ASN A 38 6.55 -1.73 -6.96
CA ASN A 38 6.12 -2.37 -8.19
C ASN A 38 4.60 -2.47 -8.18
N GLY A 39 3.94 -2.13 -9.28
CA GLY A 39 2.49 -2.04 -9.26
C GLY A 39 1.79 -2.34 -10.56
N TRP A 40 0.52 -2.70 -10.44
CA TRP A 40 -0.41 -2.88 -11.53
C TRP A 40 0.01 -3.95 -12.54
N ALA A 41 0.67 -5.02 -12.06
CA ALA A 41 1.05 -6.14 -12.91
C ALA A 41 -0.17 -6.80 -13.57
N ASP A 42 -0.01 -7.16 -14.82
CA ASP A 42 -0.86 -8.12 -15.51
C ASP A 42 0.02 -9.27 -16.07
N GLN A 43 -0.44 -9.96 -17.10
CA GLN A 43 0.31 -11.07 -17.69
C GLN A 43 1.64 -10.63 -18.30
N ASN A 44 1.70 -9.42 -18.84
CA ASN A 44 2.79 -8.99 -19.72
C ASN A 44 3.40 -7.63 -19.34
N SER A 45 2.89 -6.97 -18.33
CA SER A 45 3.35 -5.63 -17.97
C SER A 45 3.35 -5.38 -16.47
N ILE A 46 4.14 -4.40 -16.03
CA ILE A 46 4.19 -3.86 -14.67
C ILE A 46 4.72 -2.42 -14.70
N VAL A 47 4.40 -1.65 -13.68
CA VAL A 47 5.00 -0.34 -13.43
C VAL A 47 5.97 -0.45 -12.26
N ILE A 48 7.20 0.01 -12.43
CA ILE A 48 8.21 0.16 -11.37
C ILE A 48 8.36 1.65 -11.06
N TRP A 49 8.04 2.03 -9.84
CA TRP A 49 8.13 3.40 -9.33
C TRP A 49 9.25 3.51 -8.31
N ILE A 50 10.01 4.61 -8.37
CA ILE A 50 11.06 4.92 -7.39
C ILE A 50 11.02 6.39 -6.97
N ARG A 51 11.60 6.63 -5.81
CA ARG A 51 11.95 7.96 -5.30
C ARG A 51 13.40 7.96 -4.80
N LEU A 52 14.17 8.99 -5.14
CA LEU A 52 15.50 9.20 -4.59
C LEU A 52 15.46 10.07 -3.34
N THR A 53 16.25 9.69 -2.35
CA THR A 53 16.33 10.34 -1.05
C THR A 53 17.73 10.83 -0.73
N GLN A 54 17.81 11.89 0.08
CA GLN A 54 19.08 12.45 0.55
C GLN A 54 19.79 11.55 1.56
N ASN A 55 19.00 10.76 2.31
CA ASN A 55 19.47 9.85 3.33
C ASN A 55 18.99 8.42 3.05
N PRO A 56 19.72 7.38 3.49
CA PRO A 56 19.33 5.98 3.26
C PRO A 56 18.14 5.54 4.12
N GLU A 57 17.79 6.30 5.16
CA GLU A 57 16.74 6.01 6.13
C GLU A 57 16.04 7.30 6.55
N GLY A 58 14.81 7.17 7.08
CA GLY A 58 14.10 8.28 7.69
C GLY A 58 14.77 8.74 9.00
N ASN A 59 14.57 10.01 9.35
CA ASN A 59 15.12 10.62 10.56
C ASN A 59 14.45 10.03 11.83
N ALA A 60 15.12 9.09 12.48
CA ALA A 60 14.60 8.44 13.70
C ALA A 60 14.70 9.33 14.95
N ASP A 61 15.63 10.28 14.95
CA ASP A 61 15.93 11.18 16.09
C ASP A 61 15.40 12.60 15.85
N GLY A 62 14.44 12.74 14.91
CA GLY A 62 13.84 14.03 14.56
C GLY A 62 12.95 14.61 15.69
N LYS A 63 12.62 15.89 15.55
CA LYS A 63 11.72 16.60 16.45
C LYS A 63 10.27 16.18 16.20
N GLU A 64 9.47 16.23 17.27
CA GLU A 64 8.03 16.02 17.18
C GLU A 64 7.34 17.26 16.60
N PHE A 65 6.26 17.04 15.84
CA PHE A 65 5.40 18.11 15.36
C PHE A 65 4.60 18.76 16.51
N LEU A 66 4.37 20.04 16.40
CA LEU A 66 3.39 20.76 17.22
C LEU A 66 1.98 20.43 16.69
N ILE A 67 1.03 20.26 17.61
CA ILE A 67 -0.36 19.99 17.23
C ILE A 67 -1.18 21.25 17.49
N PRO A 68 -1.76 21.87 16.45
CA PRO A 68 -2.67 23.01 16.61
C PRO A 68 -3.86 22.65 17.51
N ASP A 69 -4.35 23.60 18.29
CA ASP A 69 -5.60 23.37 19.03
C ASP A 69 -6.80 23.22 18.07
N SER A 70 -7.94 22.77 18.62
CA SER A 70 -9.11 22.43 17.80
C SER A 70 -9.67 23.63 17.02
N GLU A 71 -9.63 24.85 17.57
CA GLU A 71 -10.13 26.05 16.89
C GLU A 71 -9.18 26.47 15.77
N GLU A 72 -7.89 26.45 16.04
CA GLU A 72 -6.86 26.73 15.04
C GLU A 72 -6.87 25.71 13.90
N TYR A 73 -6.95 24.42 14.23
CA TYR A 73 -7.07 23.36 13.24
C TYR A 73 -8.27 23.57 12.31
N GLN A 74 -9.46 23.91 12.82
CA GLN A 74 -10.63 24.15 11.96
C GLN A 74 -10.40 25.32 11.01
N LYS A 75 -9.80 26.42 11.46
CA LYS A 75 -9.47 27.58 10.61
C LYS A 75 -8.44 27.25 9.52
N LEU A 76 -7.51 26.35 9.83
CA LEU A 76 -6.53 25.84 8.87
C LEU A 76 -7.17 24.88 7.87
N LYS A 77 -8.01 23.96 8.35
CA LYS A 77 -8.70 22.95 7.56
C LYS A 77 -9.62 23.55 6.51
N ASP A 78 -10.42 24.54 6.88
CA ASP A 78 -11.36 25.22 5.98
C ASP A 78 -10.72 26.32 5.12
N GLY A 79 -9.43 26.62 5.36
CA GLY A 79 -8.64 27.60 4.62
C GLY A 79 -8.96 29.06 4.95
N THR A 80 -9.65 29.34 6.08
CA THR A 80 -9.85 30.71 6.62
C THR A 80 -8.57 31.26 7.26
N LYS A 81 -7.65 30.37 7.63
CA LYS A 81 -6.27 30.67 8.03
C LYS A 81 -5.31 29.82 7.20
N THR A 82 -4.20 30.38 6.79
CA THR A 82 -3.11 29.65 6.14
C THR A 82 -1.92 29.52 7.07
N ASP A 83 -1.26 28.39 7.04
CA ASP A 83 -0.01 28.15 7.76
C ASP A 83 1.17 28.29 6.80
N GLU A 84 1.60 29.53 6.61
CA GLU A 84 2.75 29.81 5.75
C GLU A 84 4.00 29.09 6.25
N ASN A 85 4.60 28.26 5.41
CA ASN A 85 5.77 27.44 5.70
C ASN A 85 5.56 26.45 6.86
N ASN A 86 4.33 26.01 7.14
CA ASN A 86 3.98 25.03 8.18
C ASN A 86 4.42 25.40 9.61
N ARG A 87 4.57 26.69 9.89
CA ARG A 87 5.15 27.21 11.14
C ARG A 87 4.32 26.92 12.39
N LEU A 88 3.02 26.65 12.22
CA LEU A 88 2.15 26.29 13.36
C LEU A 88 2.33 24.84 13.78
N GLN A 89 2.95 24.01 12.95
CA GLN A 89 3.16 22.59 13.22
C GLN A 89 4.66 22.24 13.33
N ILE A 90 5.56 23.11 12.86
CA ILE A 90 7.02 22.89 12.93
C ILE A 90 7.59 23.79 14.05
N PRO A 91 8.36 23.24 15.02
CA PRO A 91 8.99 24.01 16.08
C PRO A 91 9.88 25.13 15.55
N GLU A 92 9.91 26.26 16.27
CA GLU A 92 10.72 27.42 15.89
C GLU A 92 12.19 27.03 15.69
N GLY A 93 12.78 27.57 14.63
CA GLY A 93 14.18 27.28 14.23
C GLY A 93 14.40 25.90 13.63
N SER A 94 13.31 25.18 13.28
CA SER A 94 13.34 23.89 12.57
C SER A 94 12.76 23.99 11.18
N THR A 95 13.07 22.99 10.35
CA THR A 95 12.49 22.75 9.05
C THR A 95 11.74 21.41 9.06
N ILE A 96 11.02 21.10 8.00
CA ILE A 96 10.35 19.80 7.85
C ILE A 96 11.34 18.63 7.85
N ASP A 97 12.57 18.84 7.40
CA ASP A 97 13.62 17.82 7.36
C ASP A 97 14.19 17.46 8.76
N ASP A 98 13.96 18.36 9.74
CA ASP A 98 14.35 18.10 11.13
C ASP A 98 13.32 17.25 11.89
N MET A 99 12.15 16.97 11.29
CA MET A 99 11.07 16.30 11.98
C MET A 99 11.26 14.79 11.99
N ILE A 100 10.65 14.14 13.00
CA ILE A 100 10.71 12.67 13.13
C ILE A 100 10.13 11.96 11.91
N GLY A 101 10.88 11.03 11.38
CA GLY A 101 10.55 10.27 10.18
C GLY A 101 10.89 10.98 8.86
N ALA A 102 11.37 12.23 8.89
CA ALA A 102 11.73 12.96 7.67
C ALA A 102 12.65 12.13 6.77
N CYS A 103 12.31 12.05 5.51
CA CYS A 103 13.09 11.35 4.47
C CYS A 103 13.17 12.24 3.22
N PRO A 104 13.94 13.34 3.26
CA PRO A 104 13.97 14.34 2.21
C PRO A 104 14.44 13.75 0.88
N GLY A 105 13.80 14.20 -0.21
CA GLY A 105 14.16 13.82 -1.56
C GLY A 105 15.42 14.52 -2.05
N THR A 106 16.07 13.97 -3.07
CA THR A 106 17.22 14.61 -3.73
C THR A 106 17.27 14.29 -5.22
N SER A 107 17.84 15.19 -6.00
CA SER A 107 18.09 14.99 -7.43
C SER A 107 19.13 13.88 -7.66
N GLY A 108 18.98 13.21 -8.80
CA GLY A 108 19.90 12.19 -9.26
C GLY A 108 19.34 11.44 -10.45
N GLU A 109 20.07 10.45 -10.88
CA GLU A 109 19.69 9.57 -11.98
C GLU A 109 19.61 8.12 -11.49
N VAL A 110 18.71 7.36 -12.12
CA VAL A 110 18.47 5.96 -11.81
C VAL A 110 18.49 5.12 -13.08
N LYS A 111 18.98 3.89 -12.93
CA LYS A 111 18.95 2.86 -13.98
C LYS A 111 18.32 1.60 -13.42
N LEU A 112 17.49 0.95 -14.22
CA LEU A 112 16.82 -0.29 -13.87
C LEU A 112 17.35 -1.44 -14.73
N THR A 113 17.68 -2.56 -14.09
CA THR A 113 17.94 -3.84 -14.73
C THR A 113 16.92 -4.86 -14.23
N TYR A 114 16.34 -5.64 -15.13
CA TYR A 114 15.40 -6.68 -14.76
C TYR A 114 15.59 -7.96 -15.59
N TYR A 115 15.25 -9.09 -15.00
CA TYR A 115 15.37 -10.41 -15.66
C TYR A 115 14.49 -11.46 -14.98
N PRO A 116 14.03 -12.49 -15.71
CA PRO A 116 13.36 -13.63 -15.10
C PRO A 116 14.29 -14.34 -14.11
N GLU A 117 13.82 -14.60 -12.89
CA GLU A 117 14.61 -15.28 -11.84
C GLU A 117 15.17 -16.63 -12.34
N ALA A 118 14.39 -17.38 -13.11
CA ALA A 118 14.79 -18.68 -13.68
C ALA A 118 15.87 -18.55 -14.80
N ASN A 119 16.13 -17.36 -15.33
CA ASN A 119 17.07 -17.12 -16.41
C ASN A 119 17.79 -15.78 -16.24
N ALA A 120 18.74 -15.74 -15.32
CA ALA A 120 19.54 -14.56 -15.01
C ALA A 120 20.40 -14.06 -16.19
N GLY A 121 20.60 -14.87 -17.24
CA GLY A 121 21.28 -14.47 -18.47
C GLY A 121 20.46 -13.58 -19.39
N ASN A 122 19.13 -13.56 -19.22
CA ASN A 122 18.23 -12.73 -20.03
C ASN A 122 17.94 -11.39 -19.35
N ARG A 123 19.01 -10.58 -19.15
CA ARG A 123 18.96 -9.26 -18.50
C ARG A 123 18.58 -8.19 -19.52
N THR A 124 17.67 -7.32 -19.09
CA THR A 124 17.32 -6.09 -19.81
C THR A 124 17.70 -4.91 -18.93
N GLU A 125 18.44 -3.96 -19.50
CA GLU A 125 18.83 -2.71 -18.84
C GLU A 125 18.13 -1.54 -19.51
N THR A 126 17.72 -0.57 -18.71
CA THR A 126 17.21 0.72 -19.19
C THR A 126 18.35 1.74 -19.33
N GLU A 127 18.08 2.83 -20.04
CA GLU A 127 18.93 4.01 -19.96
C GLU A 127 18.82 4.66 -18.59
N TRP A 128 19.79 5.51 -18.24
CA TRP A 128 19.74 6.36 -17.07
C TRP A 128 18.68 7.43 -17.25
N ILE A 129 17.80 7.61 -16.26
CA ILE A 129 16.81 8.68 -16.26
C ILE A 129 16.89 9.50 -14.98
N ALA A 130 16.75 10.81 -15.10
CA ALA A 130 16.70 11.72 -13.96
C ALA A 130 15.35 11.61 -13.26
N VAL A 131 15.36 11.74 -11.93
CA VAL A 131 14.13 11.90 -11.14
C VAL A 131 13.58 13.33 -11.27
N ASP A 132 12.26 13.49 -11.18
CA ASP A 132 11.59 14.78 -11.31
C ASP A 132 11.43 15.45 -9.93
N ALA A 133 12.19 16.52 -9.69
CA ALA A 133 12.11 17.28 -8.45
C ALA A 133 10.71 17.92 -8.23
N ASN A 134 9.98 18.26 -9.31
CA ASN A 134 8.62 18.80 -9.21
C ASN A 134 7.59 17.75 -8.82
N ARG A 135 7.95 16.47 -8.95
CA ARG A 135 7.17 15.29 -8.52
C ARG A 135 7.82 14.57 -7.36
N ASN A 136 8.27 15.30 -6.37
CA ASN A 136 8.86 14.73 -5.16
C ASN A 136 10.07 13.81 -5.41
N PHE A 137 10.90 14.12 -6.44
CA PHE A 137 12.08 13.32 -6.82
C PHE A 137 11.77 11.87 -7.20
N THR A 138 10.64 11.67 -7.89
CA THR A 138 10.19 10.36 -8.35
C THR A 138 10.40 10.16 -9.84
N THR A 139 10.39 8.89 -10.26
CA THR A 139 10.27 8.47 -11.64
C THR A 139 9.71 7.06 -11.71
N GLN A 140 9.31 6.60 -12.90
CA GLN A 140 8.79 5.25 -13.08
C GLN A 140 9.04 4.72 -14.49
N TRP A 141 9.07 3.40 -14.60
CA TRP A 141 9.08 2.67 -15.87
C TRP A 141 7.83 1.82 -16.00
N LYS A 142 7.25 1.77 -17.19
CA LYS A 142 6.30 0.74 -17.58
C LYS A 142 7.03 -0.33 -18.35
N LEU A 143 7.22 -1.50 -17.74
CA LEU A 143 7.80 -2.66 -18.39
C LEU A 143 6.70 -3.40 -19.14
N ASN A 144 6.98 -3.77 -20.38
CA ASN A 144 6.04 -4.50 -21.25
C ASN A 144 6.73 -5.77 -21.79
N ASP A 145 5.97 -6.59 -22.51
CA ASP A 145 6.45 -7.83 -23.14
C ASP A 145 7.08 -8.83 -22.15
N LEU A 146 6.59 -8.79 -20.90
CA LEU A 146 7.01 -9.72 -19.87
C LEU A 146 6.40 -11.11 -20.10
N ILE A 147 7.07 -12.14 -19.60
CA ILE A 147 6.61 -13.53 -19.68
C ILE A 147 5.55 -13.77 -18.59
N PRO A 148 4.35 -14.26 -18.94
CA PRO A 148 3.31 -14.54 -17.95
C PRO A 148 3.73 -15.59 -16.91
N GLY A 149 3.32 -15.36 -15.64
CA GLY A 149 3.53 -16.32 -14.55
C GLY A 149 4.97 -16.43 -14.07
N ASN A 150 5.83 -15.48 -14.43
CA ASN A 150 7.24 -15.49 -14.04
C ASN A 150 7.51 -14.54 -12.90
N LYS A 151 8.43 -14.95 -12.02
CA LYS A 151 9.07 -14.05 -11.07
C LYS A 151 10.25 -13.37 -11.76
N TYR A 152 10.34 -12.07 -11.58
CA TYR A 152 11.41 -11.22 -12.07
C TYR A 152 12.21 -10.64 -10.90
N ILE A 153 13.52 -10.56 -11.10
CA ILE A 153 14.41 -9.79 -10.22
C ILE A 153 14.56 -8.40 -10.83
N VAL A 154 14.59 -7.41 -9.96
CA VAL A 154 14.78 -5.99 -10.27
C VAL A 154 16.01 -5.51 -9.53
N GLU A 155 16.95 -4.93 -10.24
CA GLU A 155 18.12 -4.26 -9.67
C GLU A 155 18.06 -2.79 -10.07
N LEU A 156 18.16 -1.89 -9.11
CA LEU A 156 18.20 -0.45 -9.32
C LEU A 156 19.53 0.12 -8.89
N GLU A 157 20.08 1.00 -9.68
CA GLU A 157 21.30 1.77 -9.39
C GLU A 157 20.97 3.25 -9.38
N ALA A 158 21.52 3.98 -8.39
CA ALA A 158 21.43 5.43 -8.29
C ALA A 158 22.80 6.08 -8.43
N ARG A 159 22.83 7.27 -9.05
CA ARG A 159 24.01 8.14 -9.13
C ARG A 159 23.59 9.60 -9.09
N LYS A 160 24.51 10.49 -8.76
CA LYS A 160 24.23 11.93 -8.70
C LYS A 160 24.02 12.52 -10.08
N ASP A 161 24.90 12.18 -11.02
CA ASP A 161 24.92 12.64 -12.43
C ASP A 161 25.79 11.70 -13.28
N GLU A 162 25.90 11.98 -14.57
CA GLU A 162 26.66 11.18 -15.53
C GLU A 162 28.17 11.05 -15.22
N ASN A 163 28.74 12.01 -14.48
CA ASN A 163 30.15 12.03 -14.11
C ASN A 163 30.43 11.38 -12.75
N SER A 164 29.40 10.95 -12.05
CA SER A 164 29.46 10.38 -10.69
C SER A 164 29.45 8.86 -10.72
N GLY A 165 30.09 8.24 -9.73
CA GLY A 165 29.95 6.80 -9.47
C GLY A 165 28.59 6.46 -8.90
N ILE A 166 28.28 5.15 -8.86
CA ILE A 166 27.08 4.61 -8.21
C ILE A 166 27.12 4.94 -6.72
N THR A 167 26.04 5.53 -6.21
CA THR A 167 25.92 5.95 -4.80
C THR A 167 25.14 4.94 -3.97
N ASP A 168 24.16 4.27 -4.58
CA ASP A 168 23.33 3.26 -3.91
C ASP A 168 22.80 2.22 -4.91
N LYS A 169 22.47 1.03 -4.38
CA LYS A 169 21.87 -0.08 -5.11
C LYS A 169 20.80 -0.75 -4.26
N ILE A 170 19.69 -1.12 -4.89
CA ILE A 170 18.63 -1.90 -4.27
C ILE A 170 18.20 -3.03 -5.18
N GLU A 171 17.88 -4.18 -4.59
CA GLU A 171 17.32 -5.33 -5.29
C GLU A 171 15.94 -5.67 -4.74
N GLY A 172 15.08 -6.10 -5.63
CA GLY A 172 13.76 -6.60 -5.27
C GLY A 172 13.21 -7.53 -6.33
N SER A 173 11.90 -7.80 -6.25
CA SER A 173 11.27 -8.73 -7.18
C SER A 173 9.79 -8.41 -7.37
N PHE A 174 9.24 -8.92 -8.46
CA PHE A 174 7.81 -8.97 -8.72
C PHE A 174 7.43 -10.25 -9.44
N ARG A 175 6.12 -10.53 -9.49
CA ARG A 175 5.57 -11.63 -10.28
C ARG A 175 4.54 -11.09 -11.28
N THR A 176 4.59 -11.56 -12.53
CA THR A 176 3.52 -11.36 -13.51
C THR A 176 2.39 -12.36 -13.29
N ALA A 177 1.16 -11.98 -13.61
CA ALA A 177 0.03 -12.90 -13.54
C ALA A 177 0.22 -14.07 -14.51
N PRO A 178 -0.13 -15.31 -14.13
CA PRO A 178 -0.13 -16.44 -15.04
C PRO A 178 -1.10 -16.22 -16.22
N SER A 179 -0.80 -16.85 -17.37
CA SER A 179 -1.71 -16.83 -18.52
C SER A 179 -3.10 -17.33 -18.13
N VAL A 180 -4.14 -16.75 -18.73
CA VAL A 180 -5.56 -17.03 -18.46
C VAL A 180 -5.98 -18.50 -18.64
N LYS A 181 -5.17 -19.30 -19.35
CA LYS A 181 -5.41 -20.73 -19.57
C LYS A 181 -4.66 -21.64 -18.62
N ILE A 182 -3.75 -21.10 -17.83
CA ILE A 182 -2.88 -21.88 -16.94
C ILE A 182 -3.55 -22.03 -15.57
N ILE A 183 -3.64 -23.26 -15.11
CA ILE A 183 -4.02 -23.59 -13.74
C ILE A 183 -2.79 -23.34 -12.85
N SER A 184 -2.94 -22.52 -11.84
CA SER A 184 -1.88 -22.18 -10.89
C SER A 184 -2.49 -21.99 -9.51
N ASP A 185 -1.80 -22.43 -8.50
CA ASP A 185 -2.09 -21.98 -7.13
C ASP A 185 -1.73 -20.51 -7.04
N ILE A 186 -2.65 -19.70 -6.50
CA ILE A 186 -2.49 -18.24 -6.37
C ILE A 186 -2.75 -17.84 -4.94
N GLU A 187 -1.77 -17.21 -4.31
CA GLU A 187 -1.87 -16.65 -2.97
C GLU A 187 -1.80 -15.13 -3.00
N PHE A 188 -2.72 -14.45 -2.32
CA PHE A 188 -2.75 -13.00 -2.26
C PHE A 188 -3.15 -12.48 -0.89
N CYS A 189 -2.69 -11.26 -0.57
CA CYS A 189 -3.05 -10.57 0.67
C CYS A 189 -3.77 -9.26 0.39
N ILE A 190 -4.72 -8.90 1.26
CA ILE A 190 -5.47 -7.64 1.20
C ILE A 190 -5.37 -6.98 2.57
N VAL A 191 -5.08 -5.67 2.58
CA VAL A 191 -5.02 -4.83 3.78
C VAL A 191 -5.70 -3.49 3.55
N THR A 192 -6.01 -2.78 4.64
CA THR A 192 -6.54 -1.42 4.64
C THR A 192 -6.03 -0.65 5.84
N CYS A 193 -6.22 0.65 5.86
CA CYS A 193 -6.21 1.52 7.04
C CYS A 193 -5.00 1.32 7.96
N HIS A 194 -3.94 2.01 7.66
CA HIS A 194 -2.80 2.16 8.56
C HIS A 194 -2.16 3.54 8.36
N ASP A 195 -1.37 3.99 9.33
CA ASP A 195 -0.59 5.21 9.21
C ASP A 195 0.74 5.12 9.98
N TYR A 196 1.60 6.12 9.76
CA TYR A 196 2.90 6.16 10.42
C TYR A 196 2.79 6.20 11.95
N ILE A 197 1.80 6.89 12.50
CA ILE A 197 1.66 7.10 13.96
C ILE A 197 1.17 5.83 14.67
N ARG A 198 0.26 5.08 14.04
CA ARG A 198 -0.36 3.87 14.60
C ARG A 198 0.36 2.57 14.21
N LYS A 199 1.65 2.65 13.85
CA LYS A 199 2.49 1.47 13.61
C LYS A 199 2.74 0.68 14.89
N ASP A 200 2.83 -0.63 14.78
CA ASP A 200 3.01 -1.53 15.94
C ASP A 200 4.44 -1.50 16.52
N THR A 201 5.44 -1.15 15.70
CA THR A 201 6.85 -1.14 16.09
C THR A 201 7.55 0.08 15.50
N THR A 202 8.75 0.39 15.99
CA THR A 202 9.59 1.45 15.42
C THR A 202 9.98 1.19 13.97
N THR A 203 9.97 -0.07 13.53
CA THR A 203 10.32 -0.48 12.15
C THR A 203 9.12 -0.58 11.21
N GLY A 204 7.90 -0.38 11.69
CA GLY A 204 6.68 -0.38 10.89
C GLY A 204 5.57 -1.29 11.44
N HIS A 205 4.61 -1.61 10.57
CA HIS A 205 3.48 -2.47 10.92
C HIS A 205 3.86 -3.95 10.84
N LYS A 206 3.50 -4.71 11.87
CA LYS A 206 3.83 -6.14 11.99
C LYS A 206 3.27 -6.99 10.85
N ILE A 207 2.11 -6.60 10.30
CA ILE A 207 1.47 -7.33 9.19
C ILE A 207 2.41 -7.52 7.99
N TYR A 208 3.29 -6.54 7.69
CA TYR A 208 4.23 -6.66 6.57
C TYR A 208 5.27 -7.74 6.78
N LYS A 209 5.72 -7.96 8.03
CA LYS A 209 6.57 -9.10 8.36
C LYS A 209 5.81 -10.43 8.24
N ALA A 210 4.57 -10.47 8.72
CA ALA A 210 3.72 -11.66 8.63
C ALA A 210 3.44 -12.04 7.16
N MET A 211 3.03 -11.07 6.33
CA MET A 211 2.81 -11.29 4.89
C MET A 211 4.10 -11.66 4.13
N SER A 212 5.25 -11.09 4.50
CA SER A 212 6.55 -11.50 3.90
C SER A 212 6.85 -12.98 4.12
N ASN A 213 6.46 -13.55 5.26
CA ASN A 213 6.64 -14.97 5.54
C ASN A 213 5.71 -15.88 4.71
N LEU A 214 4.57 -15.36 4.25
CA LEU A 214 3.64 -16.05 3.35
C LEU A 214 4.13 -16.00 1.89
N SER A 215 4.88 -14.96 1.52
CA SER A 215 5.37 -14.74 0.15
C SER A 215 4.26 -14.74 -0.90
N PRO A 216 3.21 -13.90 -0.77
CA PRO A 216 2.07 -13.89 -1.68
C PRO A 216 2.48 -13.55 -3.12
N ASP A 217 1.73 -14.08 -4.10
CA ASP A 217 1.91 -13.74 -5.50
C ASP A 217 1.63 -12.26 -5.78
N PHE A 218 0.65 -11.72 -5.07
CA PHE A 218 0.36 -10.27 -5.10
C PHE A 218 -0.30 -9.78 -3.80
N TYR A 219 -0.33 -8.49 -3.67
CA TYR A 219 -0.85 -7.75 -2.52
C TYR A 219 -1.74 -6.60 -2.98
N VAL A 220 -2.82 -6.34 -2.26
CA VAL A 220 -3.72 -5.21 -2.51
C VAL A 220 -3.85 -4.37 -1.25
N HIS A 221 -3.56 -3.08 -1.35
CA HIS A 221 -3.93 -2.10 -0.34
C HIS A 221 -5.21 -1.38 -0.80
N THR A 222 -6.27 -1.47 -0.02
CA THR A 222 -7.60 -0.99 -0.42
C THR A 222 -7.86 0.49 -0.10
N GLY A 223 -6.83 1.23 0.28
CA GLY A 223 -6.91 2.65 0.64
C GLY A 223 -6.68 2.90 2.12
N ASP A 224 -6.67 4.18 2.48
CA ASP A 224 -6.23 4.66 3.79
C ASP A 224 -4.82 4.16 4.13
N VAL A 225 -3.94 4.28 3.13
CA VAL A 225 -2.51 3.94 3.27
C VAL A 225 -1.83 4.94 4.21
N GLU A 226 -2.24 6.23 4.14
CA GLU A 226 -1.83 7.29 5.07
C GLU A 226 -2.99 8.28 5.28
N TYR A 227 -3.00 8.95 6.41
CA TYR A 227 -4.08 9.84 6.84
C TYR A 227 -3.63 11.30 6.83
N TYR A 228 -3.97 12.07 5.82
CA TYR A 228 -3.63 13.49 5.76
C TYR A 228 -4.27 14.31 6.89
N ASP A 229 -5.45 13.93 7.32
CA ASP A 229 -6.26 14.63 8.32
C ASP A 229 -6.09 14.12 9.76
N LYS A 230 -5.04 13.36 10.03
CA LYS A 230 -4.63 12.98 11.40
C LYS A 230 -3.37 13.74 11.81
N PRO A 231 -3.27 14.08 13.13
CA PRO A 231 -2.20 14.92 13.65
C PRO A 231 -0.80 14.31 13.54
N ALA A 232 0.17 15.18 13.79
CA ALA A 232 1.61 14.95 13.80
C ALA A 232 2.16 14.50 12.41
N PRO A 233 2.03 15.33 11.36
CA PRO A 233 1.26 16.56 11.21
C PRO A 233 -0.13 16.36 10.61
N TYR A 234 -1.01 17.37 10.68
CA TYR A 234 -2.13 17.53 9.74
C TYR A 234 -1.56 17.99 8.40
N ALA A 235 -1.77 17.25 7.33
CA ALA A 235 -1.17 17.53 6.03
C ALA A 235 -1.96 18.62 5.25
N LEU A 236 -1.97 19.82 5.75
CA LEU A 236 -2.74 20.98 5.25
C LEU A 236 -2.10 21.66 4.01
N THR A 237 -0.93 21.19 3.60
CA THR A 237 -0.17 21.66 2.42
C THR A 237 0.35 20.47 1.63
N GLU A 238 0.69 20.69 0.35
CA GLU A 238 1.30 19.63 -0.49
C GLU A 238 2.61 19.11 0.10
N GLU A 239 3.42 19.99 0.69
CA GLU A 239 4.68 19.62 1.32
C GLU A 239 4.45 18.62 2.48
N LEU A 240 3.46 18.89 3.35
CA LEU A 240 3.10 18.01 4.45
C LEU A 240 2.45 16.70 3.96
N MET A 241 1.68 16.73 2.85
CA MET A 241 1.17 15.51 2.24
C MET A 241 2.32 14.60 1.77
N ARG A 242 3.27 15.16 1.02
CA ARG A 242 4.47 14.43 0.59
C ARG A 242 5.29 13.91 1.75
N PHE A 243 5.50 14.74 2.78
CA PHE A 243 6.20 14.33 4.00
C PHE A 243 5.59 13.07 4.64
N LYS A 244 4.25 13.00 4.72
CA LYS A 244 3.57 11.84 5.29
C LYS A 244 3.85 10.55 4.49
N TRP A 245 3.83 10.62 3.18
CA TRP A 245 4.19 9.49 2.32
C TRP A 245 5.67 9.11 2.48
N ASP A 246 6.55 10.10 2.42
CA ASP A 246 8.00 9.89 2.45
C ASP A 246 8.46 9.18 3.73
N ARG A 247 7.90 9.57 4.89
CA ARG A 247 8.20 8.91 6.17
C ARG A 247 7.59 7.51 6.29
N LEU A 248 6.39 7.29 5.72
CA LEU A 248 5.75 5.98 5.72
C LEU A 248 6.54 4.99 4.87
N PHE A 249 6.97 5.42 3.68
CA PHE A 249 7.76 4.58 2.78
C PHE A 249 9.16 4.27 3.30
N ALA A 250 9.70 5.11 4.18
CA ALA A 250 10.98 4.87 4.83
C ALA A 250 10.92 3.79 5.93
N LEU A 251 9.73 3.36 6.35
CA LEU A 251 9.58 2.32 7.37
C LEU A 251 10.13 0.97 6.87
N PRO A 252 11.10 0.36 7.58
CA PRO A 252 11.83 -0.82 7.09
C PRO A 252 10.96 -2.01 6.71
N LEU A 253 9.88 -2.31 7.45
CA LEU A 253 9.02 -3.47 7.18
C LEU A 253 8.20 -3.27 5.90
N GLN A 254 7.61 -2.09 5.71
CA GLN A 254 6.88 -1.73 4.50
C GLN A 254 7.81 -1.70 3.29
N ARG A 255 8.92 -0.95 3.39
CA ARG A 255 9.92 -0.82 2.33
C ARG A 255 10.38 -2.19 1.82
N LYS A 256 10.74 -3.10 2.74
CA LYS A 256 11.16 -4.46 2.40
C LYS A 256 10.06 -5.25 1.69
N PHE A 257 8.83 -5.21 2.19
CA PHE A 257 7.71 -5.97 1.62
C PHE A 257 7.34 -5.47 0.21
N TRP A 258 7.21 -4.15 0.04
CA TRP A 258 6.80 -3.54 -1.22
C TRP A 258 7.85 -3.69 -2.34
N THR A 259 9.14 -3.74 -2.00
CA THR A 259 10.20 -4.04 -2.99
C THR A 259 10.21 -5.50 -3.45
N GLN A 260 9.57 -6.42 -2.74
CA GLN A 260 9.61 -7.85 -3.02
C GLN A 260 8.29 -8.43 -3.55
N THR A 261 7.20 -7.66 -3.51
CA THR A 261 5.86 -8.18 -3.75
C THR A 261 5.12 -7.36 -4.80
N THR A 262 4.52 -8.02 -5.79
CA THR A 262 3.62 -7.39 -6.75
C THR A 262 2.47 -6.73 -6.01
N SER A 263 2.23 -5.43 -6.25
CA SER A 263 1.32 -4.62 -5.46
C SER A 263 0.26 -3.93 -6.31
N TYR A 264 -0.93 -3.75 -5.71
CA TYR A 264 -2.00 -2.91 -6.23
C TYR A 264 -2.39 -1.95 -5.13
N PHE A 265 -2.26 -0.65 -5.39
CA PHE A 265 -2.60 0.38 -4.42
C PHE A 265 -3.87 1.10 -4.86
N MET A 266 -4.89 1.04 -4.03
CA MET A 266 -6.11 1.83 -4.14
C MET A 266 -6.01 3.02 -3.21
N LYS A 267 -6.76 4.08 -3.49
CA LYS A 267 -6.96 5.19 -2.56
C LYS A 267 -8.32 5.10 -1.90
N ASP A 268 -8.42 5.67 -0.71
CA ASP A 268 -9.70 6.02 -0.11
C ASP A 268 -9.71 7.51 0.28
N ASP A 269 -10.57 7.96 1.16
CA ASP A 269 -10.79 9.38 1.45
C ASP A 269 -9.58 10.06 2.12
N HIS A 270 -8.94 9.38 3.06
CA HIS A 270 -7.78 9.93 3.77
C HIS A 270 -6.53 10.05 2.91
N ASP A 271 -6.40 9.21 1.87
CA ASP A 271 -5.33 9.30 0.86
C ASP A 271 -5.61 10.40 -0.17
N ALA A 272 -6.88 10.71 -0.39
CA ALA A 272 -7.30 11.74 -1.34
C ALA A 272 -7.16 13.14 -0.75
N LEU A 273 -7.77 13.39 0.42
CA LEU A 273 -7.69 14.64 1.19
C LEU A 273 -7.96 14.46 2.69
N CYS A 274 -9.14 13.98 3.07
CA CYS A 274 -9.58 13.87 4.47
C CYS A 274 -10.84 13.02 4.56
N ASN A 275 -11.27 12.70 5.78
CA ASN A 275 -12.48 11.90 6.03
C ASN A 275 -13.66 12.32 5.17
N ASP A 276 -14.29 11.34 4.54
CA ASP A 276 -15.43 11.48 3.61
C ASP A 276 -15.13 12.35 2.37
N ALA A 277 -13.88 12.40 1.90
CA ALA A 277 -13.48 13.20 0.75
C ALA A 277 -14.24 12.82 -0.53
N TRP A 278 -14.56 13.83 -1.34
CA TRP A 278 -15.28 13.71 -2.61
C TRP A 278 -14.83 14.79 -3.60
N PRO A 279 -15.07 14.63 -4.92
CA PRO A 279 -14.66 15.60 -5.94
C PRO A 279 -15.17 17.02 -5.67
N GLY A 280 -14.26 18.00 -5.71
CA GLY A 280 -14.56 19.41 -5.45
C GLY A 280 -14.26 19.89 -4.03
N MET A 281 -13.86 18.98 -3.12
CA MET A 281 -13.40 19.39 -1.79
C MET A 281 -12.04 20.08 -1.82
N LYS A 282 -11.73 20.73 -0.70
CA LYS A 282 -10.43 21.31 -0.41
C LYS A 282 -10.07 20.95 1.04
N TYR A 283 -8.79 20.67 1.30
CA TYR A 283 -8.28 20.45 2.64
C TYR A 283 -7.06 21.33 2.88
N GLY A 284 -7.17 22.27 3.82
CA GLY A 284 -6.14 23.29 3.99
C GLY A 284 -5.97 24.15 2.72
N THR A 285 -4.78 24.12 2.14
CA THR A 285 -4.49 24.82 0.89
C THR A 285 -4.62 23.92 -0.36
N VAL A 286 -4.85 22.62 -0.19
CA VAL A 286 -4.81 21.62 -1.27
C VAL A 286 -6.20 21.35 -1.84
N PRO A 287 -6.46 21.65 -3.11
CA PRO A 287 -7.71 21.29 -3.78
C PRO A 287 -7.74 19.79 -4.12
N TRP A 288 -8.94 19.27 -4.40
CA TRP A 288 -9.20 17.88 -4.74
C TRP A 288 -8.27 17.31 -5.80
N GLU A 289 -8.20 18.00 -6.95
CA GLU A 289 -7.43 17.53 -8.11
C GLU A 289 -5.95 17.36 -7.75
N ARG A 290 -5.43 18.23 -6.89
CA ARG A 290 -4.04 18.17 -6.47
C ARG A 290 -3.78 17.04 -5.45
N GLY A 291 -4.70 16.82 -4.52
CA GLY A 291 -4.63 15.66 -3.60
C GLY A 291 -4.61 14.33 -4.37
N ILE A 292 -5.50 14.18 -5.34
CA ILE A 292 -5.53 13.02 -6.24
C ILE A 292 -4.24 12.87 -7.05
N GLU A 293 -3.72 13.96 -7.61
CA GLU A 293 -2.49 13.93 -8.40
C GLU A 293 -1.27 13.50 -7.56
N ILE A 294 -1.17 13.95 -6.31
CA ILE A 294 -0.11 13.54 -5.39
C ILE A 294 -0.15 12.02 -5.19
N PHE A 295 -1.33 11.45 -4.88
CA PHE A 295 -1.45 10.00 -4.74
C PHE A 295 -1.12 9.26 -6.03
N GLU A 296 -1.83 9.58 -7.12
CA GLU A 296 -1.83 8.75 -8.33
C GLU A 296 -0.57 8.89 -9.18
N LYS A 297 0.09 10.07 -9.17
CA LYS A 297 1.20 10.35 -10.09
C LYS A 297 2.54 10.58 -9.41
N GLU A 298 2.54 10.89 -8.11
CA GLU A 298 3.78 11.17 -7.40
C GLU A 298 4.17 10.04 -6.45
N GLN A 299 3.21 9.42 -5.74
CA GLN A 299 3.52 8.53 -4.61
C GLN A 299 3.39 7.04 -4.92
N PHE A 300 2.66 6.67 -5.97
CA PHE A 300 2.46 5.27 -6.33
C PHE A 300 2.68 5.00 -7.82
N PRO A 301 2.94 3.73 -8.19
CA PRO A 301 2.97 3.34 -9.59
C PRO A 301 1.71 3.79 -10.32
N TYR A 302 1.84 4.70 -11.28
CA TYR A 302 0.72 5.27 -12.01
C TYR A 302 0.36 4.42 -13.23
N HIS A 303 -0.93 4.25 -13.46
CA HIS A 303 -1.50 3.73 -14.69
C HIS A 303 -2.72 4.57 -15.12
N GLU A 304 -3.07 4.49 -16.40
CA GLU A 304 -4.05 5.40 -17.03
C GLU A 304 -5.51 5.21 -16.58
N LYS A 305 -5.84 4.10 -15.90
CA LYS A 305 -7.20 3.79 -15.47
C LYS A 305 -7.28 3.63 -13.96
N PHE A 306 -8.27 4.24 -13.35
CA PHE A 306 -8.48 4.21 -11.90
C PHE A 306 -9.07 2.89 -11.40
N PHE A 307 -9.70 2.10 -12.27
CA PHE A 307 -10.26 0.79 -11.98
C PHE A 307 -9.79 -0.23 -13.02
N LYS A 308 -9.57 -1.46 -12.61
CA LYS A 308 -8.97 -2.49 -13.46
C LYS A 308 -9.47 -3.89 -13.06
N THR A 309 -9.54 -4.79 -14.05
CA THR A 309 -9.67 -6.23 -13.78
C THR A 309 -8.43 -6.95 -14.27
N ILE A 310 -7.94 -7.89 -13.49
CA ILE A 310 -6.75 -8.68 -13.78
C ILE A 310 -7.07 -10.17 -13.61
N ARG A 311 -6.75 -10.96 -14.62
CA ARG A 311 -6.85 -12.40 -14.55
C ARG A 311 -5.56 -12.99 -13.97
N TRP A 312 -5.66 -13.74 -12.90
CA TRP A 312 -4.56 -14.49 -12.31
C TRP A 312 -4.73 -15.99 -12.60
N GLY A 313 -4.23 -16.44 -13.75
CA GLY A 313 -4.41 -17.82 -14.24
C GLY A 313 -5.84 -18.15 -14.64
N LYS A 314 -6.16 -19.44 -14.71
CA LYS A 314 -7.48 -19.92 -15.17
C LYS A 314 -8.58 -19.67 -14.14
N ASP A 315 -8.26 -19.76 -12.85
CA ASP A 315 -9.27 -19.86 -11.82
C ASP A 315 -9.61 -18.55 -11.11
N LEU A 316 -8.69 -17.58 -11.04
CA LEU A 316 -8.91 -16.32 -10.33
C LEU A 316 -8.98 -15.13 -11.29
N GLN A 317 -10.00 -14.30 -11.13
CA GLN A 317 -10.02 -12.94 -11.67
C GLN A 317 -10.39 -11.96 -10.55
N ILE A 318 -9.63 -10.87 -10.47
CA ILE A 318 -9.87 -9.79 -9.53
C ILE A 318 -10.38 -8.55 -10.25
N TRP A 319 -11.26 -7.79 -9.59
CA TRP A 319 -11.70 -6.46 -9.97
C TRP A 319 -11.29 -5.50 -8.87
N ILE A 320 -10.50 -4.52 -9.22
CA ILE A 320 -10.10 -3.43 -8.35
C ILE A 320 -10.95 -2.23 -8.77
N THR A 321 -11.81 -1.77 -7.86
CA THR A 321 -12.72 -0.65 -8.09
C THR A 321 -12.15 0.65 -7.55
N GLU A 322 -12.75 1.76 -7.94
CA GLU A 322 -12.38 3.10 -7.51
C GLU A 322 -13.60 3.77 -6.84
N GLY A 323 -13.44 4.27 -5.62
CA GLY A 323 -14.54 4.73 -4.78
C GLY A 323 -14.58 6.25 -4.55
N ARG A 324 -13.65 7.03 -5.12
CA ARG A 324 -13.53 8.46 -4.80
C ARG A 324 -13.67 9.40 -5.98
N ASN A 325 -13.12 9.07 -7.16
CA ASN A 325 -13.09 10.00 -8.31
C ASN A 325 -14.49 10.31 -8.88
N PHE A 326 -15.45 9.42 -8.69
CA PHE A 326 -16.80 9.56 -9.25
C PHE A 326 -17.87 9.82 -8.21
N ARG A 327 -17.46 9.89 -6.95
CA ARG A 327 -18.33 9.91 -5.80
C ARG A 327 -19.15 11.19 -5.70
N SER A 328 -20.45 11.02 -5.47
CA SER A 328 -21.35 12.10 -5.05
C SER A 328 -21.11 12.51 -3.59
N HIS A 329 -21.44 13.75 -3.24
CA HIS A 329 -21.43 14.24 -1.87
C HIS A 329 -22.33 13.38 -0.96
N ASN A 330 -21.90 13.11 0.27
CA ASN A 330 -22.64 12.26 1.21
C ASN A 330 -24.05 12.80 1.53
N ASP A 331 -24.23 14.14 1.62
CA ASP A 331 -25.51 14.79 1.92
C ASP A 331 -26.45 14.93 0.71
N MET A 332 -26.01 14.54 -0.50
CA MET A 332 -26.90 14.45 -1.63
C MET A 332 -28.02 13.43 -1.31
N PRO A 333 -29.30 13.73 -1.59
CA PRO A 333 -30.37 12.74 -1.42
C PRO A 333 -30.08 11.44 -2.16
N ASP A 334 -30.35 10.30 -1.51
CA ASP A 334 -30.19 8.99 -2.15
C ASP A 334 -31.16 8.84 -3.32
N GLY A 335 -30.72 8.21 -4.41
CA GLY A 335 -31.52 8.02 -5.61
C GLY A 335 -30.66 7.72 -6.85
N PRO A 336 -31.25 7.69 -8.05
CA PRO A 336 -30.60 7.24 -9.28
C PRO A 336 -29.41 8.12 -9.72
N ASP A 337 -29.35 9.36 -9.27
CA ASP A 337 -28.29 10.31 -9.63
C ASP A 337 -27.13 10.32 -8.62
N LYS A 338 -27.29 9.65 -7.47
CA LYS A 338 -26.26 9.55 -6.44
C LYS A 338 -25.44 8.29 -6.63
N THR A 339 -24.11 8.44 -6.67
CA THR A 339 -23.20 7.32 -7.00
C THR A 339 -21.91 7.39 -6.22
N ILE A 340 -21.29 6.24 -6.00
CA ILE A 340 -19.87 6.09 -5.62
C ILE A 340 -19.05 5.68 -6.84
N PHE A 341 -19.51 4.71 -7.61
CA PHE A 341 -18.75 4.17 -8.75
C PHE A 341 -18.81 5.03 -10.01
N GLY A 342 -19.84 5.85 -10.16
CA GLY A 342 -20.14 6.50 -11.43
C GLY A 342 -20.66 5.52 -12.48
N LYS A 343 -21.26 6.07 -13.52
CA LYS A 343 -21.92 5.26 -14.57
C LYS A 343 -20.94 4.37 -15.33
N GLU A 344 -19.79 4.95 -15.76
CA GLU A 344 -18.83 4.24 -16.60
C GLU A 344 -18.23 3.01 -15.89
N GLN A 345 -17.81 3.17 -14.63
CA GLN A 345 -17.24 2.07 -13.85
C GLN A 345 -18.28 1.00 -13.55
N LYS A 346 -19.52 1.38 -13.20
CA LYS A 346 -20.60 0.43 -12.93
C LYS A 346 -20.95 -0.40 -14.16
N GLU A 347 -21.10 0.23 -15.34
CA GLU A 347 -21.34 -0.47 -16.61
C GLU A 347 -20.18 -1.40 -16.97
N TRP A 348 -18.93 -0.95 -16.77
CA TRP A 348 -17.74 -1.77 -16.97
C TRP A 348 -17.72 -2.99 -16.04
N LEU A 349 -17.99 -2.78 -14.74
CA LEU A 349 -18.03 -3.85 -13.75
C LEU A 349 -19.05 -4.93 -14.14
N PHE A 350 -20.28 -4.51 -14.42
CA PHE A 350 -21.36 -5.42 -14.78
C PHE A 350 -21.08 -6.20 -16.07
N ARG A 351 -20.54 -5.53 -17.09
CA ARG A 351 -20.17 -6.16 -18.35
C ARG A 351 -19.05 -7.17 -18.16
N THR A 352 -17.97 -6.77 -17.54
CA THR A 352 -16.78 -7.63 -17.41
C THR A 352 -16.98 -8.82 -16.47
N LEU A 353 -17.85 -8.69 -15.46
CA LEU A 353 -18.27 -9.83 -14.62
C LEU A 353 -19.06 -10.87 -15.43
N LYS A 354 -19.96 -10.44 -16.33
CA LYS A 354 -20.71 -11.35 -17.23
C LYS A 354 -19.81 -12.03 -18.26
N GLU A 355 -18.83 -11.31 -18.78
CA GLU A 355 -17.88 -11.82 -19.78
C GLU A 355 -16.84 -12.80 -19.19
N SER A 356 -16.61 -12.76 -17.89
CA SER A 356 -15.59 -13.56 -17.23
C SER A 356 -15.99 -15.03 -17.09
N ASP A 357 -15.08 -15.91 -17.49
CA ASP A 357 -15.15 -17.36 -17.31
C ASP A 357 -14.27 -17.87 -16.14
N ALA A 358 -13.77 -16.96 -15.28
CA ALA A 358 -12.99 -17.34 -14.10
C ALA A 358 -13.84 -18.18 -13.12
N THR A 359 -13.22 -19.22 -12.56
CA THR A 359 -13.86 -20.08 -11.55
C THR A 359 -14.26 -19.27 -10.32
N PHE A 360 -13.39 -18.36 -9.87
CA PHE A 360 -13.63 -17.42 -8.76
C PHE A 360 -13.42 -15.99 -9.21
N LYS A 361 -14.35 -15.13 -8.83
CA LYS A 361 -14.38 -13.69 -9.13
C LYS A 361 -14.32 -12.92 -7.83
N VAL A 362 -13.27 -12.13 -7.62
CA VAL A 362 -13.08 -11.36 -6.39
C VAL A 362 -13.11 -9.87 -6.71
N ILE A 363 -14.10 -9.18 -6.17
CA ILE A 363 -14.21 -7.72 -6.26
C ILE A 363 -13.56 -7.13 -5.02
N ILE A 364 -12.57 -6.27 -5.22
CA ILE A 364 -11.85 -5.58 -4.15
C ILE A 364 -12.24 -4.11 -4.21
N ASN A 365 -12.90 -3.63 -3.16
CA ASN A 365 -13.43 -2.29 -3.04
C ASN A 365 -12.89 -1.59 -1.79
N ALA A 366 -12.72 -0.28 -1.83
CA ALA A 366 -12.31 0.46 -0.65
C ALA A 366 -13.38 0.42 0.45
N ASN A 367 -14.66 0.60 0.10
CA ASN A 367 -15.76 0.71 1.04
C ASN A 367 -16.64 -0.55 1.07
N PRO A 368 -17.43 -0.80 2.15
CA PRO A 368 -18.38 -1.91 2.23
C PRO A 368 -19.51 -1.80 1.19
N ILE A 369 -19.89 -2.95 0.60
CA ILE A 369 -21.08 -3.10 -0.25
C ILE A 369 -22.21 -3.78 0.52
N LEU A 370 -21.90 -4.77 1.36
CA LEU A 370 -22.88 -5.49 2.18
C LEU A 370 -22.96 -4.92 3.60
N GLY A 371 -21.83 -4.70 4.24
CA GLY A 371 -21.77 -4.32 5.65
C GLY A 371 -21.97 -5.52 6.60
N PRO A 372 -22.64 -5.36 7.76
CA PRO A 372 -23.28 -4.13 8.24
C PRO A 372 -22.26 -3.05 8.67
N ASP A 373 -22.73 -1.81 8.73
CA ASP A 373 -21.96 -0.69 9.25
C ASP A 373 -22.75 0.09 10.31
N ARG A 374 -22.07 0.99 10.99
CA ARG A 374 -22.64 1.88 12.01
C ARG A 374 -23.81 2.67 11.44
N SER A 375 -24.94 2.68 12.14
CA SER A 375 -26.20 3.22 11.63
C SER A 375 -26.17 4.70 11.24
N LYS A 376 -25.20 5.48 11.76
CA LYS A 376 -25.03 6.90 11.45
C LYS A 376 -24.10 7.17 10.24
N LYS A 377 -23.43 6.13 9.72
CA LYS A 377 -22.58 6.27 8.53
C LYS A 377 -23.45 6.32 7.28
N ASN A 378 -23.19 7.31 6.43
CA ASN A 378 -23.90 7.54 5.16
C ASN A 378 -22.95 7.61 3.96
N ASP A 379 -21.75 7.06 4.11
CA ASP A 379 -20.62 7.15 3.19
C ASP A 379 -20.38 5.89 2.34
N ASN A 380 -21.23 4.88 2.46
CA ASN A 380 -21.04 3.61 1.76
C ASN A 380 -22.39 2.96 1.37
N TYR A 381 -22.32 1.84 0.66
CA TYR A 381 -23.49 1.12 0.15
C TYR A 381 -24.28 0.33 1.20
N ALA A 382 -23.65 0.04 2.36
CA ALA A 382 -24.28 -0.77 3.42
C ALA A 382 -25.40 -0.03 4.15
N ASN A 383 -25.42 1.30 4.08
CA ASN A 383 -26.38 2.17 4.77
C ASN A 383 -27.22 3.00 3.79
N VAL A 384 -28.10 3.82 4.36
CA VAL A 384 -29.12 4.60 3.61
C VAL A 384 -28.51 5.66 2.69
N GLY A 385 -27.25 6.06 2.91
CA GLY A 385 -26.62 7.15 2.18
C GLY A 385 -26.44 6.90 0.68
N PHE A 386 -26.16 5.65 0.27
CA PHE A 386 -25.99 5.21 -1.11
C PHE A 386 -26.76 3.90 -1.36
N LYS A 387 -27.92 3.78 -0.75
CA LYS A 387 -28.71 2.55 -0.78
C LYS A 387 -29.20 2.21 -2.18
N TYR A 388 -29.62 3.21 -2.97
CA TYR A 388 -30.13 3.01 -4.31
C TYR A 388 -29.10 2.31 -5.22
N GLU A 389 -27.89 2.86 -5.33
CA GLU A 389 -26.83 2.23 -6.11
C GLU A 389 -26.36 0.91 -5.47
N GLY A 390 -26.31 0.84 -4.13
CA GLY A 390 -25.98 -0.37 -3.41
C GLY A 390 -26.95 -1.53 -3.66
N ASP A 391 -28.24 -1.26 -3.68
CA ASP A 391 -29.26 -2.27 -4.00
C ASP A 391 -29.11 -2.77 -5.44
N GLU A 392 -28.91 -1.88 -6.41
CA GLU A 392 -28.66 -2.25 -7.80
C GLU A 392 -27.43 -3.15 -7.95
N ILE A 393 -26.33 -2.83 -7.26
CA ILE A 393 -25.11 -3.63 -7.28
C ILE A 393 -25.36 -5.00 -6.62
N ARG A 394 -26.00 -5.06 -5.44
CA ARG A 394 -26.31 -6.30 -4.73
C ARG A 394 -27.24 -7.20 -5.53
N GLU A 395 -28.29 -6.67 -6.14
CA GLU A 395 -29.19 -7.43 -7.02
C GLU A 395 -28.44 -8.03 -8.21
N PHE A 396 -27.56 -7.26 -8.83
CA PHE A 396 -26.73 -7.74 -9.93
C PHE A 396 -25.77 -8.85 -9.48
N LEU A 397 -25.03 -8.65 -8.39
CA LEU A 397 -24.03 -9.60 -7.89
C LEU A 397 -24.67 -10.91 -7.41
N ASN A 398 -25.89 -10.86 -6.87
CA ASN A 398 -26.61 -12.05 -6.39
C ASN A 398 -26.95 -13.06 -7.50
N GLN A 399 -26.83 -12.67 -8.77
CA GLN A 399 -27.00 -13.58 -9.93
C GLN A 399 -25.82 -14.55 -10.10
N PHE A 400 -24.71 -14.33 -9.41
CA PHE A 400 -23.49 -15.11 -9.53
C PHE A 400 -23.22 -15.87 -8.22
N ASP A 401 -22.97 -17.16 -8.32
CA ASP A 401 -22.61 -18.00 -7.18
C ASP A 401 -21.08 -18.11 -6.95
N ASN A 402 -20.28 -17.37 -7.73
CA ASN A 402 -18.83 -17.38 -7.73
C ASN A 402 -18.19 -16.01 -7.57
N VAL A 403 -18.95 -15.01 -7.10
CA VAL A 403 -18.46 -13.66 -6.83
C VAL A 403 -18.34 -13.44 -5.33
N TYR A 404 -17.20 -12.89 -4.91
CA TYR A 404 -16.85 -12.60 -3.53
C TYR A 404 -16.39 -11.15 -3.43
N LEU A 405 -16.78 -10.46 -2.34
CA LEU A 405 -16.41 -9.08 -2.09
C LEU A 405 -15.35 -9.02 -1.01
N CYS A 406 -14.34 -8.17 -1.20
CA CYS A 406 -13.37 -7.81 -0.17
C CYS A 406 -13.37 -6.29 -0.03
N ASN A 407 -13.39 -5.79 1.20
CA ASN A 407 -13.44 -4.35 1.44
C ASN A 407 -12.42 -3.86 2.47
N GLY A 408 -12.12 -2.56 2.37
CA GLY A 408 -11.37 -1.74 3.31
C GLY A 408 -12.24 -0.84 4.18
N ASP A 409 -11.68 0.34 4.54
CA ASP A 409 -12.30 1.43 5.30
C ASP A 409 -12.76 1.04 6.72
N ARG A 410 -13.09 -0.21 6.98
CA ARG A 410 -13.55 -0.63 8.31
C ARG A 410 -12.38 -1.14 9.15
N HIS A 411 -12.21 -0.54 10.32
CA HIS A 411 -11.10 -0.84 11.22
C HIS A 411 -11.34 -2.11 12.06
N TRP A 412 -12.18 -3.03 11.57
CA TRP A 412 -12.44 -4.33 12.19
C TRP A 412 -12.61 -5.42 11.14
N GLN A 413 -12.20 -6.61 11.50
CA GLN A 413 -12.33 -7.79 10.65
C GLN A 413 -13.74 -8.37 10.75
N TYR A 414 -14.37 -8.67 9.62
CA TYR A 414 -15.64 -9.39 9.60
C TYR A 414 -15.82 -10.22 8.33
N VAL A 415 -16.72 -11.19 8.42
CA VAL A 415 -17.31 -11.88 7.27
C VAL A 415 -18.81 -11.68 7.34
N THR A 416 -19.39 -11.19 6.25
CA THR A 416 -20.83 -11.04 6.06
C THR A 416 -21.33 -12.00 5.01
N HIS A 417 -22.46 -12.66 5.32
CA HIS A 417 -23.23 -13.44 4.36
C HIS A 417 -24.72 -13.20 4.57
N PHE A 418 -25.42 -12.77 3.53
CA PHE A 418 -26.85 -12.65 3.56
C PHE A 418 -27.49 -14.02 3.28
N GLU A 419 -28.10 -14.60 4.33
CA GLU A 419 -28.72 -15.94 4.25
C GLU A 419 -29.71 -16.05 3.09
N GLY A 420 -29.63 -17.15 2.34
CA GLY A 420 -30.47 -17.38 1.15
C GLY A 420 -30.02 -16.62 -0.10
N THR A 421 -28.88 -15.97 -0.08
CA THR A 421 -28.26 -15.28 -1.23
C THR A 421 -26.89 -15.84 -1.56
N ASN A 422 -26.30 -15.38 -2.69
CA ASN A 422 -24.92 -15.67 -3.08
C ASN A 422 -23.92 -14.61 -2.58
N LEU A 423 -24.36 -13.66 -1.74
CA LEU A 423 -23.57 -12.48 -1.38
C LEU A 423 -22.69 -12.74 -0.17
N TRP A 424 -21.37 -12.61 -0.36
CA TRP A 424 -20.33 -12.74 0.65
C TRP A 424 -19.41 -11.53 0.61
N GLU A 425 -19.10 -10.97 1.79
CA GLU A 425 -18.16 -9.86 1.93
C GLU A 425 -17.17 -10.11 3.07
N PHE A 426 -15.90 -9.80 2.83
CA PHE A 426 -14.78 -9.99 3.74
C PHE A 426 -14.10 -8.64 4.00
N SER A 427 -14.13 -8.15 5.23
CA SER A 427 -13.37 -6.97 5.65
C SER A 427 -12.04 -7.38 6.24
N CYS A 428 -10.93 -6.84 5.70
CA CYS A 428 -9.60 -7.20 6.17
C CYS A 428 -9.24 -6.59 7.54
N GLY A 429 -9.95 -5.56 8.01
CA GLY A 429 -9.65 -4.85 9.25
C GLY A 429 -8.41 -3.95 9.13
N ALA A 430 -8.16 -3.12 10.15
CA ALA A 430 -7.02 -2.20 10.16
C ALA A 430 -5.66 -2.93 10.21
N GLY A 431 -4.61 -2.29 9.68
CA GLY A 431 -3.27 -2.86 9.61
C GLY A 431 -2.53 -2.97 10.95
N SER A 432 -3.08 -2.46 12.05
CA SER A 432 -2.53 -2.59 13.40
C SER A 432 -3.61 -2.69 14.46
N ASP A 433 -3.28 -3.28 15.61
CA ASP A 433 -4.20 -3.35 16.76
C ASP A 433 -4.53 -1.97 17.35
N VAL A 434 -3.58 -1.03 17.26
CA VAL A 434 -3.75 0.35 17.74
C VAL A 434 -4.77 1.12 16.89
N HIS A 435 -4.95 0.71 15.63
CA HIS A 435 -5.88 1.34 14.69
C HIS A 435 -7.27 0.66 14.70
N ALA A 436 -7.39 -0.52 15.29
CA ALA A 436 -8.64 -1.27 15.30
C ALA A 436 -9.68 -0.64 16.25
N GLU A 437 -10.72 -0.03 15.68
CA GLU A 437 -11.78 0.67 16.41
C GLU A 437 -13.06 0.78 15.59
N GLY A 438 -14.10 1.36 16.18
CA GLY A 438 -15.29 1.83 15.45
C GLY A 438 -16.49 0.89 15.44
N TRP A 439 -16.35 -0.37 15.88
CA TRP A 439 -17.45 -1.31 16.06
C TRP A 439 -17.40 -1.91 17.47
N PRO A 440 -18.56 -2.09 18.15
CA PRO A 440 -18.58 -2.77 19.46
C PRO A 440 -18.20 -4.24 19.29
N PRO A 441 -17.20 -4.78 20.02
CA PRO A 441 -16.74 -6.16 19.84
C PRO A 441 -17.81 -7.24 20.02
N ASP A 442 -18.82 -6.94 20.84
CA ASP A 442 -19.93 -7.88 21.18
C ASP A 442 -21.20 -7.64 20.34
N ASP A 443 -21.20 -6.68 19.40
CA ASP A 443 -22.36 -6.39 18.56
C ASP A 443 -22.35 -7.27 17.30
N LEU A 444 -22.57 -8.58 17.50
CA LEU A 444 -22.70 -9.54 16.41
C LEU A 444 -24.08 -9.43 15.79
N ARG A 445 -24.16 -9.04 14.52
CA ARG A 445 -25.41 -8.96 13.75
C ARG A 445 -25.74 -10.28 13.09
N PRO A 446 -27.01 -10.53 12.71
CA PRO A 446 -27.41 -11.79 12.06
C PRO A 446 -26.61 -12.12 10.78
N GLU A 447 -26.17 -11.10 10.05
CA GLU A 447 -25.39 -11.23 8.82
C GLU A 447 -23.94 -11.63 9.06
N HIS A 448 -23.40 -11.37 10.28
CA HIS A 448 -22.01 -11.70 10.61
C HIS A 448 -21.81 -13.20 10.75
N ARG A 449 -20.95 -13.75 9.93
CA ARG A 449 -20.34 -15.08 10.11
C ARG A 449 -19.13 -15.04 11.05
N PHE A 450 -18.44 -13.93 11.03
CA PHE A 450 -17.27 -13.65 11.84
C PHE A 450 -17.19 -12.14 12.15
N LEU A 451 -16.74 -11.80 13.34
CA LEU A 451 -16.48 -10.43 13.78
C LEU A 451 -15.29 -10.41 14.73
N ARG A 452 -14.32 -9.53 14.48
CA ARG A 452 -13.18 -9.32 15.36
C ARG A 452 -12.70 -7.87 15.27
N VAL A 453 -12.77 -7.14 16.38
CA VAL A 453 -12.33 -5.73 16.44
C VAL A 453 -10.87 -5.68 16.90
N LYS A 454 -9.99 -6.09 16.00
CA LYS A 454 -8.54 -6.11 16.12
C LYS A 454 -7.90 -5.94 14.75
N GLY A 455 -6.61 -5.53 14.74
CA GLY A 455 -5.82 -5.41 13.52
C GLY A 455 -5.46 -6.74 12.89
N GLY A 456 -5.09 -6.70 11.61
CA GLY A 456 -4.66 -7.87 10.86
C GLY A 456 -4.72 -7.67 9.36
N PHE A 457 -4.89 -8.75 8.62
CA PHE A 457 -5.03 -8.74 7.16
C PHE A 457 -5.85 -9.95 6.68
N LEU A 458 -6.31 -9.88 5.43
CA LEU A 458 -7.02 -10.97 4.76
C LEU A 458 -6.08 -11.64 3.74
N LYS A 459 -6.04 -12.98 3.73
CA LYS A 459 -5.37 -13.77 2.71
C LYS A 459 -6.40 -14.53 1.88
N GLY A 460 -6.23 -14.54 0.57
CA GLY A 460 -6.92 -15.43 -0.35
C GLY A 460 -5.96 -16.47 -0.92
N LEU A 461 -6.41 -17.71 -1.03
CA LEU A 461 -5.68 -18.81 -1.65
C LEU A 461 -6.59 -19.55 -2.61
N VAL A 462 -6.20 -19.60 -3.88
CA VAL A 462 -6.88 -20.41 -4.92
C VAL A 462 -6.00 -21.60 -5.25
N THR A 463 -6.58 -22.80 -5.17
CA THR A 463 -5.91 -24.04 -5.55
C THR A 463 -6.82 -24.91 -6.41
N ARG A 464 -6.24 -25.87 -7.15
CA ARG A 464 -7.03 -26.85 -7.92
C ARG A 464 -6.45 -28.27 -7.73
N LYS A 465 -7.29 -29.20 -7.26
CA LYS A 465 -6.92 -30.62 -7.08
C LYS A 465 -8.09 -31.53 -7.46
N ASN A 466 -7.81 -32.63 -8.17
CA ASN A 466 -8.76 -33.73 -8.43
C ASN A 466 -10.11 -33.28 -9.06
N GLY A 467 -10.09 -32.29 -9.96
CA GLY A 467 -11.31 -31.78 -10.59
C GLY A 467 -12.10 -30.79 -9.72
N GLU A 468 -11.54 -30.38 -8.59
CA GLU A 468 -12.10 -29.34 -7.70
C GLU A 468 -11.18 -28.14 -7.67
N ALA A 469 -11.75 -26.93 -7.81
CA ALA A 469 -11.09 -25.68 -7.52
C ALA A 469 -11.59 -25.17 -6.15
N GLU A 470 -10.67 -24.69 -5.34
CA GLU A 470 -10.93 -24.18 -4.00
C GLU A 470 -10.45 -22.74 -3.88
N LEU A 471 -11.30 -21.87 -3.32
CA LEU A 471 -10.93 -20.54 -2.84
C LEU A 471 -11.08 -20.52 -1.33
N THR A 472 -9.99 -20.29 -0.63
CA THR A 472 -9.94 -20.13 0.82
C THR A 472 -9.65 -18.68 1.18
N PHE A 473 -10.52 -18.04 1.96
CA PHE A 473 -10.23 -16.77 2.62
C PHE A 473 -9.85 -17.02 4.09
N GLN A 474 -8.73 -16.44 4.51
CA GLN A 474 -8.22 -16.53 5.87
C GLN A 474 -7.98 -15.13 6.45
N HIS A 475 -8.61 -14.84 7.60
CA HIS A 475 -8.24 -13.67 8.39
C HIS A 475 -7.05 -14.00 9.27
N PHE A 476 -6.08 -13.12 9.26
CA PHE A 476 -4.88 -13.18 10.10
C PHE A 476 -4.89 -12.05 11.12
N ASP A 477 -4.31 -12.32 12.30
CA ASP A 477 -3.94 -11.24 13.23
C ASP A 477 -2.65 -10.55 12.79
N VAL A 478 -2.24 -9.51 13.54
CA VAL A 478 -1.02 -8.74 13.22
C VAL A 478 0.28 -9.55 13.36
N ASP A 479 0.26 -10.64 14.13
CA ASP A 479 1.41 -11.51 14.37
C ASP A 479 1.49 -12.67 13.36
N GLY A 480 0.49 -12.82 12.47
CA GLY A 480 0.48 -13.82 11.40
C GLY A 480 -0.19 -15.15 11.80
N ASN A 481 -1.06 -15.15 12.80
CA ASN A 481 -1.86 -16.32 13.15
C ASN A 481 -3.21 -16.26 12.44
N VAL A 482 -3.69 -17.39 11.91
CA VAL A 482 -5.05 -17.51 11.35
C VAL A 482 -6.07 -17.45 12.49
N VAL A 483 -7.02 -16.53 12.38
CA VAL A 483 -8.08 -16.31 13.38
C VAL A 483 -9.47 -16.72 12.88
N HIS A 484 -9.64 -16.80 11.57
CA HIS A 484 -10.88 -17.29 10.93
C HIS A 484 -10.59 -17.74 9.49
N GLN A 485 -11.43 -18.66 8.96
CA GLN A 485 -11.39 -19.02 7.53
C GLN A 485 -12.75 -19.42 6.99
N GLU A 486 -12.95 -19.17 5.70
CA GLU A 486 -14.06 -19.66 4.89
C GLU A 486 -13.51 -20.33 3.62
N ILE A 487 -14.12 -21.46 3.23
CA ILE A 487 -13.67 -22.28 2.09
C ILE A 487 -14.82 -22.45 1.10
N PHE A 488 -14.53 -22.20 -0.17
CA PHE A 488 -15.48 -22.31 -1.27
C PHE A 488 -14.95 -23.29 -2.32
N VAL A 489 -15.69 -24.37 -2.55
CA VAL A 489 -15.30 -25.45 -3.48
C VAL A 489 -16.20 -25.43 -4.71
N ARG A 490 -15.60 -25.60 -5.89
CA ARG A 490 -16.31 -25.69 -7.16
C ARG A 490 -15.80 -26.88 -7.96
N LEU A 491 -16.76 -27.69 -8.43
CA LEU A 491 -16.46 -28.73 -9.41
C LEU A 491 -16.12 -28.06 -10.74
N VAL A 492 -14.96 -28.38 -11.31
CA VAL A 492 -14.47 -27.83 -12.58
C VAL A 492 -14.20 -28.95 -13.55
N LYS A 493 -14.68 -28.78 -14.79
CA LYS A 493 -14.34 -29.71 -15.86
C LYS A 493 -12.87 -29.51 -16.21
N GLU A 494 -12.16 -30.63 -16.43
CA GLU A 494 -10.78 -30.64 -16.91
C GLU A 494 -10.60 -29.94 -18.26
#